data_2fdacf783a3b55dc724641117c6cec9a
#
_entry.id   2fdacf783a3b55dc724641117c6cec9a
#
_cell.length_a   1.000
_cell.length_b   1.000
_cell.length_c   1.000
_cell.angle_alpha   90.00
_cell.angle_beta   90.00
_cell.angle_gamma   90.00
#
_symmetry.space_group_name_H-M   'P 1'
#
loop_
_entity.id
_entity.type
_entity.pdbx_description
1 polymer ?
#
loop_
_entity_poly.entity_id
_entity_poly.type
_entity_poly.pdbx_seq_one_letter_code
_entity_poly.pdbx_strand_id
1 'polypeptide(L)'
;LPALMDDVLAFGGQIVVRTFESPRDVLALSENLIVNCTGLGAKALFGDDELTPLKGLLVLLPPQPDVHYSTSGGWNIPPTQRGLFVHMMPRTDGIVLGGTSERGVWSTEVNETEVQRIVDNHVTLFAAMRVPGPAAPSTTSTRR
;
A
#
# COMPACT_ATOMS: atom_id res chain seq x y z
N LEU A 1 3.30 -13.98 3.54
CA LEU A 1 3.81 -13.88 4.91
C LEU A 1 3.74 -15.21 5.67
N PRO A 2 2.64 -16.02 5.65
CA PRO A 2 2.60 -17.32 6.33
C PRO A 2 3.79 -18.24 5.96
N ALA A 3 4.09 -18.41 4.68
CA ALA A 3 5.21 -19.24 4.24
C ALA A 3 6.57 -18.84 4.85
N LEU A 4 6.82 -17.52 5.00
CA LEU A 4 8.05 -17.06 5.66
C LEU A 4 8.07 -17.39 7.16
N MET A 5 6.92 -17.38 7.81
CA MET A 5 6.81 -17.81 9.21
C MET A 5 7.04 -19.31 9.35
N ASP A 6 6.50 -20.09 8.43
CA ASP A 6 6.71 -21.55 8.38
C ASP A 6 8.19 -21.87 8.16
N ASP A 7 8.88 -21.13 7.29
CA ASP A 7 10.32 -21.27 7.06
C ASP A 7 11.12 -20.95 8.33
N VAL A 8 10.80 -19.86 9.04
CA VAL A 8 11.46 -19.51 10.31
C VAL A 8 11.34 -20.65 11.32
N LEU A 9 10.14 -21.22 11.46
CA LEU A 9 9.91 -22.35 12.38
C LEU A 9 10.64 -23.61 11.93
N ALA A 10 10.65 -23.91 10.63
CA ALA A 10 11.34 -25.07 10.06
C ALA A 10 12.87 -25.00 10.26
N PHE A 11 13.44 -23.80 10.27
CA PHE A 11 14.86 -23.56 10.59
C PHE A 11 15.16 -23.48 12.09
N GLY A 12 14.21 -23.84 12.96
CA GLY A 12 14.38 -23.87 14.42
C GLY A 12 14.21 -22.51 15.10
N GLY A 13 13.71 -21.51 14.38
CA GLY A 13 13.33 -20.22 14.96
C GLY A 13 12.09 -20.35 15.85
N GLN A 14 11.90 -19.34 16.69
CA GLN A 14 10.74 -19.24 17.57
C GLN A 14 9.99 -17.93 17.32
N ILE A 15 8.67 -17.98 17.40
CA ILE A 15 7.81 -16.80 17.31
C ILE A 15 7.19 -16.58 18.69
N VAL A 16 7.54 -15.47 19.32
CA VAL A 16 7.06 -15.09 20.65
C VAL A 16 6.34 -13.76 20.56
N VAL A 17 5.11 -13.70 21.05
CA VAL A 17 4.37 -12.44 21.19
C VAL A 17 4.79 -11.78 22.51
N ARG A 18 5.37 -10.59 22.39
CA ARG A 18 5.86 -9.82 23.54
C ARG A 18 5.65 -8.32 23.33
N THR A 19 5.27 -7.62 24.39
CA THR A 19 5.21 -6.16 24.43
C THR A 19 6.48 -5.62 25.07
N PHE A 20 7.05 -4.58 24.47
CA PHE A 20 8.17 -3.81 25.02
C PHE A 20 7.68 -2.41 25.34
N GLU A 21 7.89 -1.96 26.57
CA GLU A 21 7.46 -0.63 27.04
C GLU A 21 8.62 0.36 27.12
N SER A 22 9.85 -0.16 27.10
CA SER A 22 11.06 0.65 27.19
C SER A 22 12.23 0.02 26.41
N PRO A 23 13.25 0.81 26.05
CA PRO A 23 14.49 0.26 25.50
C PRO A 23 15.18 -0.76 26.42
N ARG A 24 14.96 -0.66 27.72
CA ARG A 24 15.53 -1.61 28.69
C ARG A 24 14.96 -3.01 28.53
N ASP A 25 13.68 -3.12 28.14
CA ASP A 25 13.05 -4.43 27.91
C ASP A 25 13.66 -5.12 26.71
N VAL A 26 14.05 -4.34 25.70
CA VAL A 26 14.75 -4.84 24.51
C VAL A 26 16.18 -5.26 24.87
N LEU A 27 16.89 -4.45 25.66
CA LEU A 27 18.26 -4.76 26.10
C LEU A 27 18.33 -5.93 27.10
N ALA A 28 17.21 -6.30 27.71
CA ALA A 28 17.12 -7.45 28.61
C ALA A 28 16.90 -8.78 27.88
N LEU A 29 16.82 -8.77 26.54
CA LEU A 29 16.80 -9.98 25.73
C LEU A 29 18.14 -10.71 25.82
N SER A 30 18.11 -12.05 25.67
CA SER A 30 19.31 -12.88 25.70
C SER A 30 20.11 -12.84 24.39
N GLU A 31 19.51 -12.34 23.35
CA GLU A 31 20.05 -12.28 21.99
C GLU A 31 21.15 -11.22 21.86
N ASN A 32 22.27 -11.59 21.26
CA ASN A 32 23.40 -10.69 21.05
C ASN A 32 23.21 -9.74 19.86
N LEU A 33 22.29 -10.06 18.96
CA LEU A 33 21.94 -9.26 17.80
C LEU A 33 20.43 -9.07 17.76
N ILE A 34 19.99 -7.82 17.72
CA ILE A 34 18.59 -7.46 17.68
C ILE A 34 18.32 -6.58 16.46
N VAL A 35 17.32 -6.95 15.67
CA VAL A 35 16.85 -6.13 14.55
C VAL A 35 15.51 -5.50 14.92
N ASN A 36 15.48 -4.17 15.02
CA ASN A 36 14.25 -3.45 15.33
C ASN A 36 13.38 -3.29 14.08
N CYS A 37 12.24 -3.95 14.07
CA CYS A 37 11.21 -3.87 13.03
C CYS A 37 9.85 -3.44 13.60
N THR A 38 9.82 -2.66 14.66
CA THR A 38 8.59 -2.25 15.38
C THR A 38 7.79 -1.17 14.66
N GLY A 39 8.25 -0.71 13.48
CA GLY A 39 7.55 0.29 12.66
C GLY A 39 7.28 1.57 13.46
N LEU A 40 6.05 2.09 13.40
CA LEU A 40 5.66 3.31 14.12
C LEU A 40 5.74 3.17 15.65
N GLY A 41 5.75 1.94 16.18
CA GLY A 41 5.96 1.69 17.59
C GLY A 41 7.34 2.12 18.10
N ALA A 42 8.34 2.19 17.21
CA ALA A 42 9.67 2.67 17.54
C ALA A 42 9.67 4.12 18.04
N LYS A 43 8.71 4.94 17.61
CA LYS A 43 8.58 6.33 18.09
C LYS A 43 8.44 6.39 19.60
N ALA A 44 7.50 5.66 20.16
CA ALA A 44 7.29 5.64 21.63
C ALA A 44 8.40 4.84 22.34
N LEU A 45 8.82 3.71 21.75
CA LEU A 45 9.77 2.80 22.38
C LEU A 45 11.18 3.40 22.51
N PHE A 46 11.63 4.14 21.49
CA PHE A 46 13.00 4.70 21.44
C PHE A 46 13.05 6.22 21.46
N GLY A 47 11.92 6.91 21.57
CA GLY A 47 11.85 8.37 21.51
C GLY A 47 12.22 8.95 20.15
N ASP A 48 11.90 8.23 19.08
CA ASP A 48 12.20 8.69 17.71
C ASP A 48 11.14 9.67 17.23
N ASP A 49 11.41 10.96 17.42
CA ASP A 49 10.50 12.03 17.05
C ASP A 49 10.46 12.32 15.54
N GLU A 50 11.40 11.78 14.77
CA GLU A 50 11.40 11.92 13.30
C GLU A 50 10.39 11.01 12.63
N LEU A 51 9.99 9.91 13.27
CA LEU A 51 8.98 9.00 12.76
C LEU A 51 7.61 9.71 12.64
N THR A 52 7.13 9.76 11.42
CA THR A 52 5.85 10.34 11.07
C THR A 52 5.01 9.31 10.33
N PRO A 53 3.76 9.04 10.74
CA PRO A 53 2.91 8.10 10.03
C PRO A 53 2.55 8.62 8.64
N LEU A 54 2.38 7.69 7.72
CA LEU A 54 1.79 7.93 6.42
C LEU A 54 0.60 6.99 6.29
N LYS A 55 -0.60 7.52 6.53
CA LYS A 55 -1.84 6.76 6.43
C LYS A 55 -2.22 6.60 4.96
N GLY A 56 -2.48 5.37 4.55
CA GLY A 56 -3.05 5.03 3.26
C GLY A 56 -4.39 4.33 3.43
N LEU A 57 -5.42 4.79 2.75
CA LEU A 57 -6.71 4.13 2.67
C LEU A 57 -6.78 3.34 1.36
N LEU A 58 -7.23 2.10 1.45
CA LEU A 58 -7.44 1.20 0.32
C LEU A 58 -8.89 0.70 0.33
N VAL A 59 -9.44 0.44 -0.84
CA VAL A 59 -10.73 -0.23 -1.01
C VAL A 59 -10.47 -1.63 -1.53
N LEU A 60 -11.08 -2.64 -0.93
CA LEU A 60 -10.99 -4.02 -1.37
C LEU A 60 -12.33 -4.45 -1.98
N LEU A 61 -12.30 -4.82 -3.25
CA LEU A 61 -13.43 -5.42 -3.96
C LEU A 61 -13.32 -6.94 -3.92
N PRO A 62 -14.44 -7.67 -4.12
CA PRO A 62 -14.40 -9.13 -4.29
C PRO A 62 -13.45 -9.56 -5.41
N PRO A 63 -12.90 -10.79 -5.35
CA PRO A 63 -12.04 -11.33 -6.40
C PRO A 63 -12.72 -11.33 -7.77
N GLN A 64 -11.97 -10.97 -8.80
CA GLN A 64 -12.41 -10.98 -10.19
C GLN A 64 -11.41 -11.79 -11.01
N PRO A 65 -11.65 -13.07 -11.28
CA PRO A 65 -10.69 -13.96 -11.92
C PRO A 65 -10.24 -13.52 -13.31
N ASP A 66 -11.07 -12.76 -14.01
CA ASP A 66 -10.78 -12.29 -15.38
C ASP A 66 -9.91 -11.02 -15.40
N VAL A 67 -9.59 -10.45 -14.26
CA VAL A 67 -8.72 -9.26 -14.15
C VAL A 67 -7.27 -9.71 -13.96
N HIS A 68 -6.49 -9.68 -15.03
CA HIS A 68 -5.09 -10.12 -15.07
C HIS A 68 -4.08 -8.97 -15.25
N TYR A 69 -4.50 -7.74 -15.00
CA TYR A 69 -3.68 -6.55 -15.15
C TYR A 69 -3.78 -5.67 -13.92
N SER A 70 -2.77 -4.84 -13.72
CA SER A 70 -2.78 -3.79 -12.73
C SER A 70 -2.76 -2.42 -13.41
N THR A 71 -3.29 -1.43 -12.74
CA THR A 71 -3.11 -0.02 -13.12
C THR A 71 -2.30 0.69 -12.06
N SER A 72 -1.45 1.63 -12.48
CA SER A 72 -0.70 2.47 -11.58
C SER A 72 -0.45 3.81 -12.25
N GLY A 73 -0.76 4.88 -11.58
CA GLY A 73 -0.47 6.21 -12.07
C GLY A 73 -1.37 7.28 -11.51
N GLY A 74 -0.98 8.52 -11.78
CA GLY A 74 -1.73 9.74 -11.48
C GLY A 74 -1.78 10.66 -12.69
N TRP A 75 -1.80 10.10 -13.88
CA TRP A 75 -1.78 10.86 -15.13
C TRP A 75 -3.08 11.61 -15.31
N ASN A 76 -2.98 12.94 -15.41
CA ASN A 76 -4.11 13.87 -15.61
C ASN A 76 -5.11 13.97 -14.44
N ILE A 77 -4.70 13.66 -13.23
CA ILE A 77 -5.50 14.03 -12.06
C ILE A 77 -5.44 15.56 -11.92
N PRO A 78 -6.58 16.24 -11.87
CA PRO A 78 -6.60 17.69 -11.69
C PRO A 78 -5.76 18.14 -10.48
N PRO A 79 -5.14 19.32 -10.52
CA PRO A 79 -4.34 19.82 -9.40
C PRO A 79 -5.08 19.85 -8.05
N THR A 80 -6.41 19.90 -8.09
CA THR A 80 -7.31 19.86 -6.94
C THR A 80 -7.39 18.48 -6.28
N GLN A 81 -6.89 17.43 -6.94
CA GLN A 81 -6.89 16.03 -6.46
C GLN A 81 -5.47 15.51 -6.24
N ARG A 82 -4.50 16.40 -6.07
CA ARG A 82 -3.11 16.03 -5.77
C ARG A 82 -3.05 15.16 -4.51
N GLY A 83 -2.36 14.03 -4.61
CA GLY A 83 -2.24 13.03 -3.53
C GLY A 83 -3.11 11.80 -3.74
N LEU A 84 -3.94 11.76 -4.79
CA LEU A 84 -4.67 10.57 -5.15
C LEU A 84 -3.81 9.69 -6.07
N PHE A 85 -3.33 8.59 -5.52
CA PHE A 85 -2.68 7.56 -6.30
C PHE A 85 -3.75 6.58 -6.78
N VAL A 86 -4.13 6.65 -8.07
CA VAL A 86 -5.07 5.71 -8.66
C VAL A 86 -4.29 4.46 -9.07
N HIS A 87 -4.35 3.44 -8.25
CA HIS A 87 -3.77 2.15 -8.58
C HIS A 87 -4.76 1.02 -8.30
N MET A 88 -4.77 0.02 -9.15
CA MET A 88 -5.55 -1.19 -8.97
C MET A 88 -4.63 -2.39 -9.08
N MET A 89 -4.73 -3.31 -8.12
CA MET A 89 -3.95 -4.54 -8.08
C MET A 89 -4.86 -5.74 -7.81
N PRO A 90 -4.94 -6.70 -8.75
CA PRO A 90 -5.62 -7.95 -8.49
C PRO A 90 -4.77 -8.81 -7.54
N ARG A 91 -5.43 -9.40 -6.55
CA ARG A 91 -4.88 -10.33 -5.60
C ARG A 91 -5.74 -11.58 -5.55
N THR A 92 -5.27 -12.64 -4.93
CA THR A 92 -6.04 -13.88 -4.75
C THR A 92 -7.26 -13.70 -3.84
N ASP A 93 -7.21 -12.71 -2.95
CA ASP A 93 -8.26 -12.41 -1.98
C ASP A 93 -9.16 -11.22 -2.40
N GLY A 94 -8.89 -10.56 -3.52
CA GLY A 94 -9.69 -9.45 -4.01
C GLY A 94 -8.97 -8.51 -4.94
N ILE A 95 -9.66 -7.45 -5.35
CA ILE A 95 -9.07 -6.35 -6.13
C ILE A 95 -8.83 -5.18 -5.18
N VAL A 96 -7.58 -4.79 -5.01
CA VAL A 96 -7.22 -3.62 -4.22
C VAL A 96 -7.27 -2.37 -5.09
N LEU A 97 -8.06 -1.39 -4.66
CA LEU A 97 -8.08 -0.05 -5.23
C LEU A 97 -7.38 0.91 -4.28
N GLY A 98 -6.42 1.64 -4.77
CA GLY A 98 -5.70 2.64 -3.98
C GLY A 98 -5.79 4.03 -4.58
N GLY A 99 -5.51 5.02 -3.84
CA GLY A 99 -5.73 5.19 -2.42
C GLY A 99 -5.37 6.60 -1.99
N THR A 100 -5.24 6.77 -0.70
CA THR A 100 -4.84 8.05 -0.11
C THR A 100 -3.39 8.02 0.38
N SER A 101 -2.87 9.20 0.70
CA SER A 101 -1.54 9.37 1.29
C SER A 101 -1.61 10.56 2.24
N GLU A 102 -1.83 10.29 3.52
CA GLU A 102 -2.09 11.29 4.55
C GLU A 102 -0.94 11.29 5.56
N ARG A 103 -0.01 12.24 5.40
CA ARG A 103 1.13 12.38 6.29
C ARG A 103 0.72 12.96 7.64
N GLY A 104 1.20 12.35 8.72
CA GLY A 104 0.97 12.80 10.09
C GLY A 104 -0.35 12.33 10.71
N VAL A 105 -1.16 11.58 9.99
CA VAL A 105 -2.44 11.07 10.48
C VAL A 105 -2.24 9.73 11.19
N TRP A 106 -2.46 9.71 12.50
CA TRP A 106 -2.33 8.53 13.37
C TRP A 106 -3.60 7.69 13.47
N SER A 107 -4.78 8.32 13.23
CA SER A 107 -6.06 7.60 13.28
C SER A 107 -6.14 6.53 12.19
N THR A 108 -6.60 5.34 12.56
CA THR A 108 -6.93 4.25 11.64
C THR A 108 -8.40 4.23 11.24
N GLU A 109 -9.18 5.23 11.67
CA GLU A 109 -10.58 5.34 11.32
C GLU A 109 -10.76 5.50 9.82
N VAL A 110 -11.80 4.84 9.30
CA VAL A 110 -12.16 4.91 7.88
C VAL A 110 -12.86 6.22 7.60
N ASN A 111 -12.43 6.92 6.55
CA ASN A 111 -13.12 8.10 6.05
C ASN A 111 -13.96 7.71 4.82
N GLU A 112 -15.27 7.63 5.00
CA GLU A 112 -16.21 7.19 3.96
C GLU A 112 -16.21 8.12 2.73
N THR A 113 -15.94 9.41 2.92
CA THR A 113 -15.80 10.36 1.80
C THR A 113 -14.59 10.00 0.93
N GLU A 114 -13.48 9.58 1.55
CA GLU A 114 -12.29 9.13 0.84
C GLU A 114 -12.52 7.78 0.14
N VAL A 115 -13.26 6.86 0.78
CA VAL A 115 -13.67 5.60 0.16
C VAL A 115 -14.45 5.88 -1.13
N GLN A 116 -15.47 6.72 -1.07
CA GLN A 116 -16.29 7.07 -2.23
C GLN A 116 -15.42 7.73 -3.32
N ARG A 117 -14.53 8.62 -2.94
CA ARG A 117 -13.63 9.30 -3.88
C ARG A 117 -12.70 8.30 -4.60
N ILE A 118 -12.16 7.31 -3.89
CA ILE A 118 -11.32 6.25 -4.49
C ILE A 118 -12.15 5.49 -5.54
N VAL A 119 -13.36 5.08 -5.20
CA VAL A 119 -14.26 4.35 -6.11
C VAL A 119 -14.57 5.19 -7.35
N ASP A 120 -15.01 6.42 -7.18
CA ASP A 120 -15.41 7.31 -8.28
C ASP A 120 -14.27 7.56 -9.27
N ASN A 121 -13.05 7.71 -8.75
CA ASN A 121 -11.87 7.89 -9.61
C ASN A 121 -11.55 6.64 -10.43
N HIS A 122 -11.70 5.46 -9.85
CA HIS A 122 -11.51 4.21 -10.60
C HIS A 122 -12.62 4.01 -11.63
N VAL A 123 -13.87 4.32 -11.29
CA VAL A 123 -14.99 4.31 -12.26
C VAL A 123 -14.68 5.23 -13.43
N THR A 124 -14.21 6.44 -13.17
CA THR A 124 -13.84 7.41 -14.18
C THR A 124 -12.69 6.90 -15.07
N LEU A 125 -11.63 6.34 -14.45
CA LEU A 125 -10.50 5.77 -15.17
C LEU A 125 -10.95 4.64 -16.09
N PHE A 126 -11.71 3.68 -15.59
CA PHE A 126 -12.14 2.52 -16.37
C PHE A 126 -13.16 2.89 -17.45
N ALA A 127 -13.99 3.90 -17.22
CA ALA A 127 -14.87 4.43 -18.26
C ALA A 127 -14.08 5.03 -19.42
N ALA A 128 -13.01 5.77 -19.12
CA ALA A 128 -12.11 6.34 -20.14
C ALA A 128 -11.33 5.27 -20.92
N MET A 129 -10.96 4.16 -20.29
CA MET A 129 -10.27 3.04 -20.97
C MET A 129 -11.13 2.32 -22.01
N ARG A 130 -12.44 2.42 -21.90
CA ARG A 130 -13.40 1.81 -22.85
C ARG A 130 -13.62 2.64 -24.12
N VAL A 131 -13.20 3.89 -24.13
CA VAL A 131 -13.29 4.77 -25.31
C VAL A 131 -12.06 4.53 -26.17
N PRO A 132 -12.18 4.01 -27.41
CA PRO A 132 -11.04 3.96 -28.32
C PRO A 132 -10.52 5.38 -28.55
N GLY A 133 -9.30 5.63 -28.16
CA GLY A 133 -8.63 6.90 -28.49
C GLY A 133 -8.53 7.05 -30.03
N PRO A 134 -8.40 8.29 -30.55
CA PRO A 134 -8.11 8.48 -31.95
C PRO A 134 -6.85 7.68 -32.32
N ALA A 135 -6.94 6.90 -33.41
CA ALA A 135 -5.83 6.08 -33.87
C ALA A 135 -4.57 6.96 -34.00
N ALA A 136 -3.49 6.56 -33.35
CA ALA A 136 -2.22 7.26 -33.53
C ALA A 136 -1.84 7.30 -35.05
N PRO A 137 -1.39 8.45 -35.56
CA PRO A 137 -0.99 8.52 -36.95
C PRO A 137 0.10 7.47 -37.23
N SER A 138 -0.15 6.61 -38.19
CA SER A 138 0.81 5.61 -38.64
C SER A 138 2.06 6.31 -39.18
N THR A 139 3.14 6.30 -38.40
CA THR A 139 4.45 6.72 -38.91
C THR A 139 4.96 5.65 -39.87
N THR A 140 4.64 5.79 -41.15
CA THR A 140 5.26 5.01 -42.18
C THR A 140 6.72 5.47 -42.29
N SER A 141 7.63 4.72 -41.64
CA SER A 141 9.07 4.92 -41.83
C SER A 141 9.47 4.44 -43.20
N THR A 142 9.59 5.35 -44.14
CA THR A 142 10.23 5.08 -45.41
C THR A 142 11.73 5.00 -45.16
N ARG A 143 12.27 3.79 -45.01
CA ARG A 143 13.71 3.57 -45.10
C ARG A 143 14.13 3.73 -46.55
N ARG A 144 14.97 4.69 -46.83
CA ARG A 144 15.86 4.74 -48.00
C ARG A 144 17.23 4.19 -47.60
#